data_e2295bfc07639546f3af70da750200d5
#
_entry.id   e2295bfc07639546f3af70da750200d5
#
_cell.length_a   1.000
_cell.length_b   1.000
_cell.length_c   1.000
_cell.angle_alpha   90.00
_cell.angle_beta   90.00
_cell.angle_gamma   90.00
#
_symmetry.space_group_name_H-M   'P 1'
#
loop_
_entity.id
_entity.type
_entity.pdbx_description
1 polymer ?
#
loop_
_entity_poly.entity_id
_entity_poly.type
_entity_poly.pdbx_seq_one_letter_code
_entity_poly.pdbx_strand_id
1 'polypeptide(L)'
;MTTNSFGTRDRLTVGDTTYMVHRLDRIDGSRRLPYSLKVLLENLARNEDGLRVTADQVSALASWDPAAERGSEIAYTPARVLLQDFTGVPCVVDLVAMRDAMASFGGDPARINPLIPGELVIDHSVIAEVFARPDAFRVNADLEFERNLERYQLLRWAQQAFDDFLVVPPDTGICHQVNLEYLSRVVFTRGGPDGLQAYPDTLVGTDSHTPMVNGLGVLGWGVGGIEAEAAMLGQPMSMLIPQVLGIKLTGEFREGTTATDLVLTIAELLRRTGVVGKFVEFYGPAVAHIAAGEPGDAGQHEPGVRLHLCDLPGG
;
A
#
# COMPACT_ATOMS: atom_id res chain seq x y z
N MET A 1 12.39 2.21 21.94
CA MET A 1 11.99 3.63 22.01
C MET A 1 12.39 4.25 20.69
N THR A 2 11.51 4.99 20.03
CA THR A 2 11.87 5.71 18.81
C THR A 2 12.76 6.89 19.17
N THR A 3 13.87 7.06 18.47
CA THR A 3 14.76 8.21 18.57
C THR A 3 14.15 9.39 17.79
N ASN A 4 14.74 10.55 17.84
CA ASN A 4 14.33 11.73 17.07
C ASN A 4 15.55 12.58 16.77
N SER A 5 16.54 11.96 16.11
CA SER A 5 17.88 12.56 15.89
C SER A 5 17.83 13.87 15.13
N PHE A 6 16.82 14.04 14.26
CA PHE A 6 16.63 15.25 13.44
C PHE A 6 15.63 16.25 14.04
N GLY A 7 15.08 15.98 15.22
CA GLY A 7 14.07 16.84 15.84
C GLY A 7 12.79 17.01 15.01
N THR A 8 12.42 16.00 14.22
CA THR A 8 11.31 16.09 13.27
C THR A 8 9.93 16.08 13.92
N ARG A 9 9.80 15.54 15.14
CA ARG A 9 8.51 15.48 15.85
C ARG A 9 7.94 16.86 16.11
N ASP A 10 6.67 17.03 15.75
CA ASP A 10 5.93 18.27 15.94
C ASP A 10 4.44 17.99 16.11
N ARG A 11 3.68 18.99 16.50
CA ARG A 11 2.23 18.91 16.67
C ARG A 11 1.52 19.65 15.54
N LEU A 12 0.53 18.99 14.96
CA LEU A 12 -0.40 19.54 13.96
C LEU A 12 -1.80 19.51 14.54
N THR A 13 -2.43 20.67 14.71
CA THR A 13 -3.84 20.74 15.13
C THR A 13 -4.73 20.96 13.92
N VAL A 14 -5.71 20.08 13.76
CA VAL A 14 -6.73 20.16 12.70
C VAL A 14 -8.11 20.10 13.38
N GLY A 15 -8.86 21.19 13.32
CA GLY A 15 -10.07 21.34 14.13
C GLY A 15 -9.73 21.22 15.63
N ASP A 16 -10.44 20.36 16.31
CA ASP A 16 -10.26 20.12 17.77
C ASP A 16 -9.26 18.98 18.07
N THR A 17 -8.66 18.39 17.04
CA THR A 17 -7.77 17.24 17.20
C THR A 17 -6.32 17.64 16.96
N THR A 18 -5.45 17.24 17.89
CA THR A 18 -3.99 17.43 17.76
C THR A 18 -3.31 16.11 17.45
N TYR A 19 -2.53 16.12 16.37
CA TYR A 19 -1.77 14.98 15.90
C TYR A 19 -0.27 15.20 16.11
N MET A 20 0.44 14.13 16.42
CA MET A 20 1.88 14.07 16.32
C MET A 20 2.25 13.78 14.85
N VAL A 21 3.12 14.60 14.28
CA VAL A 21 3.61 14.47 12.90
C VAL A 21 5.13 14.56 12.85
N HIS A 22 5.73 14.09 11.75
CA HIS A 22 7.15 14.25 11.50
C HIS A 22 7.39 15.29 10.38
N ARG A 23 7.98 16.41 10.73
CA ARG A 23 8.29 17.53 9.83
C ARG A 23 9.58 17.28 9.08
N LEU A 24 9.46 17.11 7.76
CA LEU A 24 10.61 16.84 6.90
C LEU A 24 11.48 18.07 6.64
N ASP A 25 10.94 19.28 6.75
CA ASP A 25 11.68 20.53 6.56
C ASP A 25 12.78 20.77 7.61
N ARG A 26 12.84 19.94 8.65
CA ARG A 26 13.91 19.90 9.65
C ARG A 26 15.09 18.99 9.25
N ILE A 27 14.96 18.24 8.15
CA ILE A 27 16.02 17.39 7.61
C ILE A 27 16.62 18.09 6.40
N ASP A 28 17.90 18.41 6.48
CA ASP A 28 18.62 19.04 5.38
C ASP A 28 18.58 18.19 4.12
N GLY A 29 18.32 18.82 2.97
CA GLY A 29 18.16 18.12 1.68
C GLY A 29 16.73 17.66 1.35
N SER A 30 15.83 17.53 2.33
CA SER A 30 14.47 17.00 2.13
C SER A 30 13.63 17.74 1.09
N ARG A 31 13.81 19.06 0.97
CA ARG A 31 13.00 19.91 0.06
C ARG A 31 13.17 19.54 -1.41
N ARG A 32 14.36 19.11 -1.82
CA ARG A 32 14.68 18.75 -3.22
C ARG A 32 14.26 17.35 -3.62
N LEU A 33 13.90 16.50 -2.65
CA LEU A 33 13.51 15.13 -2.91
C LEU A 33 12.21 15.05 -3.73
N PRO A 34 12.08 14.06 -4.63
CA PRO A 34 10.82 13.64 -5.20
C PRO A 34 9.78 13.30 -4.12
N TYR A 35 8.50 13.31 -4.45
CA TYR A 35 7.43 13.09 -3.47
C TYR A 35 7.47 11.67 -2.88
N SER A 36 7.71 10.65 -3.70
CA SER A 36 7.87 9.26 -3.23
C SER A 36 8.99 9.12 -2.20
N LEU A 37 10.12 9.78 -2.44
CA LEU A 37 11.24 9.77 -1.50
C LEU A 37 10.95 10.60 -0.22
N LYS A 38 10.12 11.63 -0.30
CA LYS A 38 9.64 12.33 0.90
C LYS A 38 8.78 11.44 1.78
N VAL A 39 7.92 10.62 1.18
CA VAL A 39 7.11 9.63 1.92
C VAL A 39 8.03 8.60 2.61
N LEU A 40 9.04 8.08 1.90
CA LEU A 40 10.04 7.19 2.50
C LEU A 40 10.85 7.88 3.60
N LEU A 41 11.21 9.15 3.43
CA LEU A 41 11.96 9.92 4.44
C LEU A 41 11.14 10.12 5.71
N GLU A 42 9.84 10.41 5.58
CA GLU A 42 8.93 10.48 6.73
C GLU A 42 8.88 9.13 7.45
N ASN A 43 8.74 8.05 6.68
CA ASN A 43 8.69 6.69 7.20
C ASN A 43 9.94 6.35 8.03
N LEU A 44 11.13 6.63 7.51
CA LEU A 44 12.38 6.43 8.25
C LEU A 44 12.44 7.29 9.50
N ALA A 45 12.16 8.61 9.40
CA ALA A 45 12.21 9.52 10.52
C ALA A 45 11.24 9.15 11.65
N ARG A 46 10.06 8.61 11.28
CA ARG A 46 9.05 8.15 12.23
C ARG A 46 9.42 6.84 12.92
N ASN A 47 10.06 5.93 12.21
CA ASN A 47 10.44 4.61 12.71
C ASN A 47 11.90 4.54 13.22
N GLU A 48 12.61 5.65 13.28
CA GLU A 48 13.99 5.70 13.76
C GLU A 48 14.08 5.12 15.18
N ASP A 49 14.84 4.03 15.34
CA ASP A 49 15.05 3.35 16.62
C ASP A 49 16.53 3.16 16.98
N GLY A 50 17.43 3.58 16.07
CA GLY A 50 18.88 3.48 16.21
C GLY A 50 19.44 2.06 16.00
N LEU A 51 18.57 1.08 15.69
CA LEU A 51 18.95 -0.32 15.46
C LEU A 51 18.58 -0.78 14.05
N ARG A 52 17.30 -0.76 13.73
CA ARG A 52 16.75 -1.18 12.42
C ARG A 52 16.72 0.02 11.47
N VAL A 53 16.21 1.13 11.96
CA VAL A 53 16.20 2.43 11.27
C VAL A 53 17.14 3.37 11.98
N THR A 54 18.23 3.76 11.31
CA THR A 54 19.29 4.59 11.87
C THR A 54 19.28 6.00 11.30
N ALA A 55 19.88 6.94 12.01
CA ALA A 55 20.09 8.30 11.53
C ALA A 55 20.89 8.35 10.21
N ASP A 56 21.80 7.39 10.00
CA ASP A 56 22.58 7.29 8.77
C ASP A 56 21.71 6.97 7.56
N GLN A 57 20.70 6.09 7.71
CA GLN A 57 19.73 5.78 6.65
C GLN A 57 18.88 7.01 6.30
N VAL A 58 18.42 7.76 7.30
CA VAL A 58 17.69 9.03 7.12
C VAL A 58 18.56 10.04 6.35
N SER A 59 19.82 10.19 6.76
CA SER A 59 20.77 11.11 6.11
C SER A 59 21.10 10.68 4.68
N ALA A 60 21.28 9.37 4.44
CA ALA A 60 21.56 8.83 3.12
C ALA A 60 20.40 9.12 2.15
N LEU A 61 19.14 8.90 2.59
CA LEU A 61 17.97 9.21 1.78
C LEU A 61 17.81 10.71 1.54
N ALA A 62 18.03 11.54 2.56
CA ALA A 62 17.95 13.00 2.42
C ALA A 62 19.02 13.58 1.47
N SER A 63 20.14 12.87 1.34
CA SER A 63 21.26 13.22 0.44
C SER A 63 21.11 12.62 -0.97
N TRP A 64 19.96 12.05 -1.30
CA TRP A 64 19.72 11.41 -2.59
C TRP A 64 20.14 12.26 -3.79
N ASP A 65 20.83 11.63 -4.72
CA ASP A 65 21.29 12.21 -5.98
C ASP A 65 20.80 11.34 -7.16
N PRO A 66 20.08 11.92 -8.14
CA PRO A 66 19.61 11.18 -9.30
C PRO A 66 20.72 10.59 -10.17
N ALA A 67 21.95 11.12 -10.09
CA ALA A 67 23.11 10.66 -10.85
C ALA A 67 23.93 9.59 -10.10
N ALA A 68 23.69 9.38 -8.80
CA ALA A 68 24.43 8.41 -8.02
C ALA A 68 24.04 6.97 -8.37
N GLU A 69 25.03 6.07 -8.33
CA GLU A 69 24.73 4.64 -8.37
C GLU A 69 23.97 4.22 -7.11
N ARG A 70 23.13 3.16 -7.24
CA ARG A 70 22.40 2.59 -6.11
C ARG A 70 23.39 2.03 -5.09
N GLY A 71 23.33 2.45 -3.85
CA GLY A 71 24.34 2.01 -2.88
C GLY A 71 23.88 1.83 -1.46
N SER A 72 22.89 2.58 -1.02
CA SER A 72 22.45 2.55 0.40
C SER A 72 21.13 1.81 0.55
N GLU A 73 21.08 0.94 1.56
CA GLU A 73 19.87 0.26 1.97
C GLU A 73 19.14 1.06 3.04
N ILE A 74 17.83 0.99 3.02
CA ILE A 74 16.94 1.55 4.03
C ILE A 74 15.96 0.49 4.54
N ALA A 75 15.50 0.65 5.76
CA ALA A 75 14.53 -0.22 6.39
C ALA A 75 13.14 0.43 6.38
N TYR A 76 12.28 -0.02 5.49
CA TYR A 76 10.93 0.53 5.29
C TYR A 76 9.88 -0.27 6.07
N THR A 77 8.94 0.42 6.72
CA THR A 77 7.81 -0.19 7.43
C THR A 77 6.49 0.34 6.87
N PRO A 78 5.68 -0.46 6.16
CA PRO A 78 4.40 0.00 5.62
C PRO A 78 3.42 0.37 6.73
N ALA A 79 2.47 1.26 6.43
CA ALA A 79 1.40 1.59 7.37
C ALA A 79 0.39 0.45 7.52
N ARG A 80 0.20 -0.35 6.46
CA ARG A 80 -0.69 -1.53 6.42
C ARG A 80 -0.25 -2.52 5.34
N VAL A 81 -0.81 -3.72 5.40
CA VAL A 81 -0.63 -4.79 4.42
C VAL A 81 -1.97 -5.12 3.79
N LEU A 82 -2.05 -5.07 2.47
CA LEU A 82 -3.26 -5.42 1.72
C LEU A 82 -3.12 -6.84 1.16
N LEU A 83 -4.08 -7.68 1.46
CA LEU A 83 -4.09 -9.09 1.11
C LEU A 83 -5.28 -9.40 0.21
N GLN A 84 -5.09 -10.22 -0.80
CA GLN A 84 -6.18 -10.89 -1.49
C GLN A 84 -6.28 -12.34 -1.01
N ASP A 85 -7.37 -13.02 -1.29
CA ASP A 85 -7.70 -14.30 -0.67
C ASP A 85 -6.79 -15.47 -1.04
N PHE A 86 -6.21 -15.53 -2.26
CA PHE A 86 -5.33 -16.64 -2.64
C PHE A 86 -3.97 -16.62 -1.93
N THR A 87 -3.40 -15.43 -1.75
CA THR A 87 -2.08 -15.26 -1.14
C THR A 87 -2.16 -14.82 0.32
N GLY A 88 -3.24 -14.16 0.72
CA GLY A 88 -3.45 -13.67 2.08
C GLY A 88 -3.94 -14.74 3.06
N VAL A 89 -4.77 -15.68 2.63
CA VAL A 89 -5.23 -16.77 3.50
C VAL A 89 -4.06 -17.61 4.02
N PRO A 90 -3.06 -18.01 3.21
CA PRO A 90 -1.85 -18.65 3.72
C PRO A 90 -1.15 -17.87 4.83
N CYS A 91 -1.00 -16.55 4.70
CA CYS A 91 -0.42 -15.73 5.76
C CYS A 91 -1.20 -15.83 7.08
N VAL A 92 -2.54 -15.87 7.00
CA VAL A 92 -3.39 -16.06 8.19
C VAL A 92 -3.17 -17.44 8.81
N VAL A 93 -3.07 -18.49 7.98
CA VAL A 93 -2.78 -19.87 8.43
C VAL A 93 -1.44 -19.93 9.16
N ASP A 94 -0.41 -19.25 8.65
CA ASP A 94 0.90 -19.21 9.29
C ASP A 94 0.85 -18.50 10.65
N LEU A 95 0.12 -17.37 10.77
CA LEU A 95 -0.12 -16.72 12.06
C LEU A 95 -0.83 -17.64 13.06
N VAL A 96 -1.79 -18.46 12.60
CA VAL A 96 -2.45 -19.47 13.45
C VAL A 96 -1.47 -20.54 13.88
N ALA A 97 -0.66 -21.08 12.96
CA ALA A 97 0.36 -22.07 13.27
C ALA A 97 1.41 -21.53 14.28
N MET A 98 1.77 -20.25 14.18
CA MET A 98 2.63 -19.59 15.17
C MET A 98 1.97 -19.52 16.56
N ARG A 99 0.64 -19.29 16.64
CA ARG A 99 -0.10 -19.35 17.92
C ARG A 99 -0.06 -20.73 18.54
N ASP A 100 -0.27 -21.76 17.73
CA ASP A 100 -0.20 -23.17 18.18
C ASP A 100 1.21 -23.52 18.66
N ALA A 101 2.24 -23.11 17.94
CA ALA A 101 3.63 -23.27 18.35
C ALA A 101 3.92 -22.55 19.68
N MET A 102 3.46 -21.30 19.81
CA MET A 102 3.61 -20.53 21.05
C MET A 102 2.96 -21.25 22.24
N ALA A 103 1.75 -21.78 22.07
CA ALA A 103 1.05 -22.56 23.09
C ALA A 103 1.83 -23.84 23.45
N SER A 104 2.38 -24.53 22.45
CA SER A 104 3.17 -25.77 22.68
C SER A 104 4.46 -25.51 23.47
N PHE A 105 5.03 -24.32 23.37
CA PHE A 105 6.18 -23.86 24.16
C PHE A 105 5.79 -23.31 25.54
N GLY A 106 4.51 -23.33 25.89
CA GLY A 106 4.00 -22.80 27.17
C GLY A 106 3.92 -21.29 27.25
N GLY A 107 4.00 -20.61 26.08
CA GLY A 107 3.83 -19.17 25.96
C GLY A 107 2.35 -18.77 25.75
N ASP A 108 2.07 -17.47 25.81
CA ASP A 108 0.75 -16.93 25.52
C ASP A 108 0.54 -16.77 24.00
N PRO A 109 -0.40 -17.52 23.37
CA PRO A 109 -0.69 -17.42 21.95
C PRO A 109 -1.14 -16.02 21.50
N ALA A 110 -1.77 -15.23 22.38
CA ALA A 110 -2.25 -13.90 22.08
C ALA A 110 -1.11 -12.91 21.75
N ARG A 111 0.13 -13.24 22.11
CA ARG A 111 1.32 -12.46 21.73
C ARG A 111 1.63 -12.51 20.24
N ILE A 112 1.15 -13.54 19.54
CA ILE A 112 1.21 -13.60 18.07
C ILE A 112 0.01 -12.82 17.51
N ASN A 113 0.30 -11.62 17.05
CA ASN A 113 -0.69 -10.67 16.58
C ASN A 113 -0.06 -9.76 15.51
N PRO A 114 -0.77 -9.33 14.47
CA PRO A 114 -0.27 -8.34 13.54
C PRO A 114 0.14 -7.05 14.26
N LEU A 115 1.38 -6.60 14.05
CA LEU A 115 1.88 -5.33 14.54
C LEU A 115 1.64 -4.20 13.54
N ILE A 116 1.48 -4.59 12.26
CA ILE A 116 1.04 -3.72 11.17
C ILE A 116 -0.33 -4.22 10.72
N PRO A 117 -1.33 -3.35 10.58
CA PRO A 117 -2.68 -3.74 10.17
C PRO A 117 -2.70 -4.56 8.88
N GLY A 118 -3.40 -5.69 8.90
CA GLY A 118 -3.67 -6.52 7.73
C GLY A 118 -5.11 -6.36 7.27
N GLU A 119 -5.32 -6.08 6.00
CA GLU A 119 -6.63 -5.94 5.36
C GLU A 119 -6.75 -6.98 4.25
N LEU A 120 -7.63 -7.97 4.42
CA LEU A 120 -7.82 -9.04 3.46
C LEU A 120 -9.15 -8.87 2.73
N VAL A 121 -9.12 -8.88 1.40
CA VAL A 121 -10.31 -8.81 0.56
C VAL A 121 -10.53 -10.16 -0.13
N ILE A 122 -11.75 -10.69 -0.01
CA ILE A 122 -12.14 -11.93 -0.68
C ILE A 122 -12.77 -11.58 -2.02
N ASP A 123 -12.01 -11.78 -3.09
CA ASP A 123 -12.44 -11.41 -4.44
C ASP A 123 -11.96 -12.35 -5.54
N HIS A 124 -10.71 -12.80 -5.51
CA HIS A 124 -10.11 -13.58 -6.61
C HIS A 124 -10.64 -15.01 -6.71
N SER A 125 -11.14 -15.57 -5.63
CA SER A 125 -11.72 -16.92 -5.61
C SER A 125 -13.21 -16.95 -5.97
N VAL A 126 -13.87 -15.82 -6.02
CA VAL A 126 -15.30 -15.72 -6.30
C VAL A 126 -15.58 -16.02 -7.78
N ILE A 127 -16.47 -16.96 -8.03
CA ILE A 127 -16.81 -17.45 -9.38
C ILE A 127 -18.27 -17.16 -9.68
N ALA A 128 -18.55 -16.51 -10.79
CA ALA A 128 -19.90 -16.35 -11.32
C ALA A 128 -20.31 -17.59 -12.15
N GLU A 129 -20.92 -18.59 -11.52
CA GLU A 129 -21.39 -19.81 -12.17
C GLU A 129 -22.76 -19.63 -12.82
N VAL A 130 -23.58 -18.79 -12.24
CA VAL A 130 -24.92 -18.46 -12.69
C VAL A 130 -24.95 -17.01 -13.17
N PHE A 131 -25.48 -16.78 -14.37
CA PHE A 131 -25.56 -15.45 -14.98
C PHE A 131 -26.87 -15.26 -15.78
N ALA A 132 -27.13 -14.02 -16.17
CA ALA A 132 -28.27 -13.62 -17.01
C ALA A 132 -29.65 -14.02 -16.44
N ARG A 133 -29.82 -14.08 -15.12
CA ARG A 133 -31.06 -14.32 -14.41
C ARG A 133 -31.17 -13.48 -13.13
N PRO A 134 -32.40 -13.12 -12.71
CA PRO A 134 -32.58 -12.17 -11.60
C PRO A 134 -32.02 -12.63 -10.25
N ASP A 135 -31.93 -13.94 -10.00
CA ASP A 135 -31.41 -14.52 -8.76
C ASP A 135 -29.94 -14.93 -8.83
N ALA A 136 -29.21 -14.61 -9.93
CA ALA A 136 -27.85 -15.04 -10.16
C ALA A 136 -26.92 -14.61 -9.01
N PHE A 137 -27.02 -13.37 -8.52
CA PHE A 137 -26.23 -12.88 -7.42
C PHE A 137 -26.38 -13.74 -6.16
N ARG A 138 -27.62 -13.98 -5.73
CA ARG A 138 -27.89 -14.78 -4.54
C ARG A 138 -27.40 -16.23 -4.69
N VAL A 139 -27.64 -16.85 -5.84
CA VAL A 139 -27.21 -18.24 -6.08
C VAL A 139 -25.69 -18.36 -6.08
N ASN A 140 -24.97 -17.42 -6.71
CA ASN A 140 -23.50 -17.43 -6.69
C ASN A 140 -22.96 -17.19 -5.28
N ALA A 141 -23.57 -16.31 -4.48
CA ALA A 141 -23.18 -16.09 -3.09
C ALA A 141 -23.37 -17.38 -2.25
N ASP A 142 -24.52 -18.04 -2.38
CA ASP A 142 -24.79 -19.30 -1.67
C ASP A 142 -23.75 -20.37 -2.03
N LEU A 143 -23.43 -20.53 -3.33
CA LEU A 143 -22.41 -21.48 -3.81
C LEU A 143 -21.00 -21.14 -3.30
N GLU A 144 -20.65 -19.85 -3.26
CA GLU A 144 -19.37 -19.38 -2.76
C GLU A 144 -19.19 -19.73 -1.29
N PHE A 145 -20.20 -19.44 -0.45
CA PHE A 145 -20.16 -19.77 0.98
C PHE A 145 -20.16 -21.28 1.23
N GLU A 146 -20.93 -22.08 0.47
CA GLU A 146 -20.93 -23.53 0.59
C GLU A 146 -19.55 -24.12 0.24
N ARG A 147 -18.94 -23.67 -0.84
CA ARG A 147 -17.66 -24.16 -1.34
C ARG A 147 -16.49 -23.82 -0.40
N ASN A 148 -16.48 -22.65 0.18
CA ASN A 148 -15.37 -22.09 0.93
C ASN A 148 -15.67 -21.94 2.43
N LEU A 149 -16.62 -22.71 2.96
CA LEU A 149 -17.09 -22.58 4.35
C LEU A 149 -15.97 -22.64 5.38
N GLU A 150 -15.06 -23.61 5.25
CA GLU A 150 -13.94 -23.77 6.21
C GLU A 150 -13.01 -22.56 6.21
N ARG A 151 -12.69 -22.01 5.02
CA ARG A 151 -11.89 -20.81 4.88
C ARG A 151 -12.57 -19.61 5.53
N TYR A 152 -13.88 -19.46 5.34
CA TYR A 152 -14.61 -18.33 5.92
C TYR A 152 -14.76 -18.44 7.43
N GLN A 153 -14.88 -19.65 7.94
CA GLN A 153 -14.84 -19.89 9.39
C GLN A 153 -13.48 -19.49 9.98
N LEU A 154 -12.37 -19.86 9.35
CA LEU A 154 -11.03 -19.44 9.74
C LEU A 154 -10.88 -17.91 9.72
N LEU A 155 -11.27 -17.26 8.62
CA LEU A 155 -11.15 -15.80 8.49
C LEU A 155 -12.04 -15.06 9.48
N ARG A 156 -13.25 -15.55 9.74
CA ARG A 156 -14.16 -15.01 10.76
C ARG A 156 -13.55 -15.11 12.16
N TRP A 157 -12.94 -16.24 12.48
CA TRP A 157 -12.21 -16.42 13.72
C TRP A 157 -11.00 -15.48 13.80
N ALA A 158 -10.20 -15.39 12.74
CA ALA A 158 -9.01 -14.55 12.69
C ALA A 158 -9.33 -13.08 12.95
N GLN A 159 -10.40 -12.57 12.35
CA GLN A 159 -10.85 -11.18 12.56
C GLN A 159 -11.28 -10.89 14.01
N GLN A 160 -11.63 -11.91 14.79
CA GLN A 160 -11.95 -11.78 16.21
C GLN A 160 -10.74 -12.04 17.12
N ALA A 161 -9.80 -12.85 16.66
CA ALA A 161 -8.65 -13.29 17.44
C ALA A 161 -7.44 -12.35 17.29
N PHE A 162 -7.33 -11.66 16.17
CA PHE A 162 -6.27 -10.70 15.90
C PHE A 162 -6.80 -9.26 16.03
N ASP A 163 -6.04 -8.37 16.66
CA ASP A 163 -6.47 -7.00 16.94
C ASP A 163 -6.52 -6.11 15.69
N ASP A 164 -5.48 -6.15 14.86
CA ASP A 164 -5.31 -5.28 13.69
C ASP A 164 -5.52 -6.06 12.37
N PHE A 165 -6.60 -6.86 12.30
CA PHE A 165 -6.91 -7.66 11.12
C PHE A 165 -8.36 -7.47 10.67
N LEU A 166 -8.54 -7.05 9.41
CA LEU A 166 -9.84 -6.81 8.78
C LEU A 166 -10.03 -7.78 7.61
N VAL A 167 -11.24 -8.33 7.50
CA VAL A 167 -11.65 -9.13 6.34
C VAL A 167 -12.84 -8.47 5.65
N VAL A 168 -12.69 -8.16 4.36
CA VAL A 168 -13.79 -7.75 3.49
C VAL A 168 -14.40 -9.02 2.91
N PRO A 169 -15.70 -9.29 3.15
CA PRO A 169 -16.34 -10.53 2.73
C PRO A 169 -16.48 -10.62 1.21
N PRO A 170 -16.79 -11.83 0.66
CA PRO A 170 -17.07 -11.98 -0.77
C PRO A 170 -18.26 -11.13 -1.22
N ASP A 171 -18.41 -10.93 -2.50
CA ASP A 171 -19.47 -10.12 -3.13
C ASP A 171 -19.47 -8.63 -2.76
N THR A 172 -18.34 -8.12 -2.23
CA THR A 172 -18.17 -6.72 -1.79
C THR A 172 -17.30 -5.91 -2.75
N GLY A 173 -16.92 -6.49 -3.88
CA GLY A 173 -16.12 -5.85 -4.91
C GLY A 173 -14.65 -6.25 -4.90
N ILE A 174 -13.96 -5.92 -5.98
CA ILE A 174 -12.58 -6.31 -6.23
C ILE A 174 -11.61 -5.50 -5.38
N CYS A 175 -10.57 -6.16 -4.87
CA CYS A 175 -9.54 -5.60 -3.99
C CYS A 175 -8.91 -4.33 -4.56
N HIS A 176 -8.51 -4.34 -5.83
CA HIS A 176 -7.80 -3.25 -6.49
C HIS A 176 -8.71 -2.32 -7.31
N GLN A 177 -9.99 -2.28 -7.00
CA GLN A 177 -10.99 -1.38 -7.58
C GLN A 177 -11.71 -0.63 -6.45
N VAL A 178 -12.99 -0.94 -6.19
CA VAL A 178 -13.78 -0.24 -5.18
C VAL A 178 -13.20 -0.38 -3.77
N ASN A 179 -12.66 -1.55 -3.43
CA ASN A 179 -12.05 -1.77 -2.11
C ASN A 179 -10.74 -1.01 -1.93
N LEU A 180 -9.97 -0.82 -2.99
CA LEU A 180 -8.77 0.00 -2.93
C LEU A 180 -9.08 1.43 -2.47
N GLU A 181 -10.11 2.04 -3.06
CA GLU A 181 -10.58 3.38 -2.68
C GLU A 181 -11.19 3.41 -1.28
N TYR A 182 -12.01 2.42 -0.97
CA TYR A 182 -12.68 2.33 0.32
C TYR A 182 -11.70 2.18 1.49
N LEU A 183 -10.65 1.38 1.31
CA LEU A 183 -9.64 1.12 2.35
C LEU A 183 -8.55 2.18 2.42
N SER A 184 -8.33 2.98 1.36
CA SER A 184 -7.27 3.99 1.34
C SER A 184 -7.62 5.20 2.19
N ARG A 185 -6.74 5.51 3.12
CA ARG A 185 -6.90 6.62 4.06
C ARG A 185 -6.16 7.88 3.62
N VAL A 186 -5.21 7.78 2.71
CA VAL A 186 -4.27 8.82 2.26
C VAL A 186 -3.40 9.34 3.40
N VAL A 187 -4.01 9.71 4.52
CA VAL A 187 -3.34 10.00 5.79
C VAL A 187 -3.78 8.95 6.81
N PHE A 188 -2.84 8.17 7.26
CA PHE A 188 -3.04 7.15 8.27
C PHE A 188 -2.95 7.78 9.67
N THR A 189 -3.81 7.33 10.59
CA THR A 189 -3.78 7.78 11.98
C THR A 189 -3.71 6.58 12.91
N ARG A 190 -2.83 6.65 13.90
CA ARG A 190 -2.67 5.58 14.89
C ARG A 190 -2.39 6.16 16.28
N GLY A 191 -2.97 5.55 17.30
CA GLY A 191 -2.64 5.87 18.68
C GLY A 191 -1.19 5.43 19.00
N GLY A 192 -0.45 6.28 19.67
CA GLY A 192 0.92 6.02 20.11
C GLY A 192 1.16 6.55 21.53
N PRO A 193 2.36 6.35 22.08
CA PRO A 193 2.70 6.79 23.45
C PRO A 193 2.62 8.31 23.62
N ASP A 194 2.82 9.06 22.54
CA ASP A 194 2.81 10.53 22.55
C ASP A 194 1.47 11.12 22.08
N GLY A 195 0.43 10.30 21.94
CA GLY A 195 -0.89 10.69 21.45
C GLY A 195 -1.21 10.13 20.07
N LEU A 196 -2.19 10.74 19.39
CA LEU A 196 -2.60 10.33 18.05
C LEU A 196 -1.56 10.79 17.02
N GLN A 197 -0.98 9.85 16.29
CA GLN A 197 0.02 10.10 15.26
C GLN A 197 -0.64 10.15 13.89
N ALA A 198 -0.25 11.09 13.03
CA ALA A 198 -0.68 11.17 11.63
C ALA A 198 0.52 11.11 10.69
N TYR A 199 0.42 10.29 9.65
CA TYR A 199 1.49 10.06 8.68
C TYR A 199 0.91 9.60 7.33
N PRO A 200 1.68 9.67 6.23
CA PRO A 200 1.21 9.19 4.93
C PRO A 200 0.81 7.72 4.98
N ASP A 201 -0.36 7.40 4.42
CA ASP A 201 -0.74 6.01 4.18
C ASP A 201 0.23 5.39 3.16
N THR A 202 0.74 4.23 3.51
CA THR A 202 1.64 3.44 2.66
C THR A 202 1.30 1.99 2.82
N LEU A 203 1.39 1.21 1.76
CA LEU A 203 1.08 -0.20 1.86
C LEU A 203 2.00 -1.09 1.03
N VAL A 204 2.07 -2.35 1.42
CA VAL A 204 2.51 -3.45 0.56
C VAL A 204 1.35 -4.42 0.41
N GLY A 205 1.27 -5.09 -0.73
CA GLY A 205 0.19 -6.03 -0.98
C GLY A 205 0.66 -7.30 -1.67
N THR A 206 -0.09 -8.38 -1.47
CA THR A 206 0.24 -9.70 -2.02
C THR A 206 -0.25 -9.90 -3.46
N ASP A 207 -0.60 -8.83 -4.15
CA ASP A 207 -1.11 -8.87 -5.51
C ASP A 207 -0.34 -7.95 -6.44
N SER A 208 -0.23 -8.34 -7.72
CA SER A 208 0.46 -7.57 -8.76
C SER A 208 -0.22 -6.24 -9.09
N HIS A 209 -1.50 -6.06 -8.74
CA HIS A 209 -2.24 -4.82 -8.93
C HIS A 209 -2.11 -3.85 -7.74
N THR A 210 -1.38 -4.20 -6.69
CA THR A 210 -1.15 -3.31 -5.53
C THR A 210 -0.66 -1.91 -5.92
N PRO A 211 0.24 -1.73 -6.93
CA PRO A 211 0.65 -0.40 -7.38
C PRO A 211 -0.48 0.53 -7.83
N MET A 212 -1.69 0.03 -8.08
CA MET A 212 -2.85 0.87 -8.41
C MET A 212 -3.17 1.90 -7.32
N VAL A 213 -2.82 1.61 -6.06
CA VAL A 213 -3.02 2.54 -4.93
C VAL A 213 -2.28 3.87 -5.10
N ASN A 214 -1.19 3.88 -5.88
CA ASN A 214 -0.43 5.08 -6.15
C ASN A 214 -1.24 6.15 -6.91
N GLY A 215 -2.25 5.74 -7.68
CA GLY A 215 -3.21 6.66 -8.30
C GLY A 215 -4.06 7.46 -7.31
N LEU A 216 -4.14 7.01 -6.05
CA LEU A 216 -4.81 7.71 -4.95
C LEU A 216 -3.84 8.57 -4.13
N GLY A 217 -2.57 8.66 -4.51
CA GLY A 217 -1.53 9.36 -3.74
C GLY A 217 -1.00 8.57 -2.55
N VAL A 218 -1.22 7.25 -2.50
CA VAL A 218 -0.71 6.34 -1.49
C VAL A 218 0.46 5.55 -2.07
N LEU A 219 1.63 5.58 -1.42
CA LEU A 219 2.78 4.82 -1.88
C LEU A 219 2.59 3.34 -1.55
N GLY A 220 2.60 2.49 -2.58
CA GLY A 220 2.45 1.05 -2.40
C GLY A 220 2.94 0.23 -3.58
N TRP A 221 3.37 -1.01 -3.29
CA TRP A 221 3.82 -1.99 -4.28
C TRP A 221 3.54 -3.42 -3.88
N GLY A 222 3.65 -4.33 -4.85
CA GLY A 222 3.46 -5.76 -4.64
C GLY A 222 4.66 -6.42 -3.98
N VAL A 223 4.38 -7.40 -3.10
CA VAL A 223 5.38 -8.23 -2.41
C VAL A 223 4.93 -9.68 -2.41
N GLY A 224 5.85 -10.60 -2.11
CA GLY A 224 5.51 -12.00 -1.87
C GLY A 224 4.75 -12.21 -0.56
N GLY A 225 4.07 -13.37 -0.43
CA GLY A 225 3.31 -13.71 0.78
C GLY A 225 4.15 -13.70 2.05
N ILE A 226 5.36 -14.29 2.00
CA ILE A 226 6.30 -14.32 3.13
C ILE A 226 6.75 -12.90 3.54
N GLU A 227 6.97 -12.01 2.58
CA GLU A 227 7.35 -10.63 2.86
C GLU A 227 6.19 -9.85 3.50
N ALA A 228 4.96 -10.08 3.03
CA ALA A 228 3.75 -9.51 3.61
C ALA A 228 3.55 -9.96 5.06
N GLU A 229 3.75 -11.26 5.34
CA GLU A 229 3.69 -11.82 6.68
C GLU A 229 4.75 -11.21 7.60
N ALA A 230 6.00 -11.15 7.15
CA ALA A 230 7.08 -10.51 7.89
C ALA A 230 6.76 -9.04 8.20
N ALA A 231 6.19 -8.29 7.24
CA ALA A 231 5.75 -6.93 7.44
C ALA A 231 4.63 -6.83 8.48
N MET A 232 3.62 -7.71 8.42
CA MET A 232 2.56 -7.76 9.46
C MET A 232 3.12 -8.03 10.86
N LEU A 233 4.17 -8.84 10.97
CA LEU A 233 4.87 -9.10 12.23
C LEU A 233 5.81 -7.96 12.66
N GLY A 234 5.78 -6.81 11.98
CA GLY A 234 6.55 -5.62 12.31
C GLY A 234 8.03 -5.70 11.93
N GLN A 235 8.39 -6.60 11.02
CA GLN A 235 9.73 -6.66 10.47
C GLN A 235 9.88 -5.63 9.35
N PRO A 236 10.81 -4.67 9.44
CA PRO A 236 11.03 -3.73 8.36
C PRO A 236 11.54 -4.43 7.10
N MET A 237 11.12 -3.95 5.96
CA MET A 237 11.57 -4.44 4.66
C MET A 237 12.86 -3.72 4.26
N SER A 238 13.91 -4.48 3.95
CA SER A 238 15.13 -3.91 3.40
C SER A 238 14.94 -3.58 1.93
N MET A 239 15.28 -2.36 1.54
CA MET A 239 15.27 -1.94 0.14
C MET A 239 16.39 -0.96 -0.15
N LEU A 240 16.92 -1.01 -1.38
CA LEU A 240 17.84 0.03 -1.85
C LEU A 240 17.07 1.35 -2.03
N ILE A 241 17.71 2.47 -1.71
CA ILE A 241 17.14 3.79 -2.02
C ILE A 241 16.84 3.82 -3.53
N PRO A 242 15.57 3.97 -3.94
CA PRO A 242 15.21 3.87 -5.35
C PRO A 242 15.64 5.11 -6.13
N GLN A 243 15.98 4.91 -7.39
CA GLN A 243 16.03 6.01 -8.34
C GLN A 243 14.59 6.42 -8.68
N VAL A 244 14.40 7.71 -8.99
CA VAL A 244 13.09 8.24 -9.38
C VAL A 244 13.18 8.82 -10.78
N LEU A 245 12.30 8.35 -11.66
CA LEU A 245 12.12 8.88 -13.01
C LEU A 245 10.89 9.76 -13.06
N GLY A 246 11.04 11.01 -13.50
CA GLY A 246 9.91 11.91 -13.70
C GLY A 246 9.40 11.89 -15.14
N ILE A 247 8.08 11.71 -15.32
CA ILE A 247 7.40 11.85 -16.61
C ILE A 247 6.60 13.15 -16.61
N LYS A 248 6.98 14.08 -17.48
CA LYS A 248 6.27 15.34 -17.64
C LYS A 248 5.12 15.18 -18.65
N LEU A 249 3.89 15.39 -18.19
CA LEU A 249 2.69 15.37 -19.01
C LEU A 249 2.31 16.80 -19.41
N THR A 250 2.15 17.03 -20.73
CA THR A 250 1.80 18.33 -21.30
C THR A 250 0.80 18.16 -22.43
N GLY A 251 0.01 19.20 -22.70
CA GLY A 251 -1.01 19.18 -23.74
C GLY A 251 -2.33 18.59 -23.28
N GLU A 252 -3.15 18.20 -24.22
CA GLU A 252 -4.50 17.65 -24.02
C GLU A 252 -4.68 16.42 -24.93
N PHE A 253 -5.65 15.57 -24.58
CA PHE A 253 -6.03 14.46 -25.44
C PHE A 253 -6.60 15.00 -26.76
N ARG A 254 -6.20 14.36 -27.85
CA ARG A 254 -6.84 14.60 -29.14
C ARG A 254 -8.18 13.90 -29.16
N GLU A 255 -9.14 14.44 -29.91
CA GLU A 255 -10.42 13.79 -30.14
C GLU A 255 -10.22 12.35 -30.64
N GLY A 256 -10.91 11.39 -30.03
CA GLY A 256 -10.79 9.97 -30.32
C GLY A 256 -9.65 9.24 -29.59
N THR A 257 -8.82 9.93 -28.80
CA THR A 257 -7.81 9.26 -27.97
C THR A 257 -8.44 8.77 -26.66
N THR A 258 -8.14 7.53 -26.30
CA THR A 258 -8.64 6.91 -25.07
C THR A 258 -7.59 6.93 -23.95
N ALA A 259 -8.03 6.69 -22.71
CA ALA A 259 -7.14 6.46 -21.59
C ALA A 259 -6.18 5.28 -21.83
N THR A 260 -6.67 4.23 -22.50
CA THR A 260 -5.87 3.06 -22.87
C THR A 260 -4.71 3.42 -23.81
N ASP A 261 -4.93 4.33 -24.77
CA ASP A 261 -3.85 4.79 -25.67
C ASP A 261 -2.73 5.47 -24.88
N LEU A 262 -3.09 6.30 -23.88
CA LEU A 262 -2.10 6.93 -23.00
C LEU A 262 -1.32 5.89 -22.21
N VAL A 263 -2.03 4.93 -21.57
CA VAL A 263 -1.38 3.89 -20.75
C VAL A 263 -0.43 3.06 -21.59
N LEU A 264 -0.83 2.63 -22.78
CA LEU A 264 0.02 1.85 -23.68
C LEU A 264 1.24 2.65 -24.16
N THR A 265 1.04 3.92 -24.49
CA THR A 265 2.15 4.81 -24.89
C THR A 265 3.17 5.01 -23.78
N ILE A 266 2.68 5.24 -22.53
CA ILE A 266 3.55 5.37 -21.36
C ILE A 266 4.27 4.05 -21.07
N ALA A 267 3.56 2.92 -21.13
CA ALA A 267 4.16 1.62 -20.89
C ALA A 267 5.29 1.30 -21.88
N GLU A 268 5.08 1.60 -23.17
CA GLU A 268 6.15 1.47 -24.19
C GLU A 268 7.35 2.37 -23.88
N LEU A 269 7.10 3.64 -23.57
CA LEU A 269 8.14 4.60 -23.22
C LEU A 269 8.96 4.13 -22.02
N LEU A 270 8.30 3.68 -20.95
CA LEU A 270 8.94 3.20 -19.73
C LEU A 270 9.76 1.93 -19.98
N ARG A 271 9.24 0.98 -20.77
CA ARG A 271 9.99 -0.22 -21.17
C ARG A 271 11.27 0.12 -21.94
N ARG A 272 11.20 1.05 -22.87
CA ARG A 272 12.36 1.51 -23.66
C ARG A 272 13.38 2.24 -22.80
N THR A 273 12.93 2.96 -21.77
CA THR A 273 13.80 3.71 -20.85
C THR A 273 14.46 2.82 -19.80
N GLY A 274 13.89 1.64 -19.49
CA GLY A 274 14.40 0.73 -18.48
C GLY A 274 14.14 1.24 -17.06
N VAL A 275 12.94 0.98 -16.54
CA VAL A 275 12.49 1.50 -15.23
C VAL A 275 12.41 0.45 -14.14
N VAL A 276 12.82 -0.78 -14.40
CA VAL A 276 12.80 -1.85 -13.40
C VAL A 276 13.56 -1.43 -12.15
N GLY A 277 12.89 -1.52 -11.00
CA GLY A 277 13.43 -1.12 -9.71
C GLY A 277 13.62 0.40 -9.54
N LYS A 278 12.91 1.22 -10.31
CA LYS A 278 12.84 2.67 -10.15
C LYS A 278 11.41 3.07 -9.79
N PHE A 279 11.27 4.17 -9.07
CA PHE A 279 9.98 4.83 -8.93
C PHE A 279 9.73 5.75 -10.13
N VAL A 280 8.45 5.87 -10.52
CA VAL A 280 8.03 6.75 -11.61
C VAL A 280 7.06 7.79 -11.05
N GLU A 281 7.38 9.06 -11.18
CA GLU A 281 6.51 10.16 -10.80
C GLU A 281 6.00 10.91 -12.04
N PHE A 282 4.69 11.15 -12.08
CA PHE A 282 4.06 11.93 -13.11
C PHE A 282 3.87 13.37 -12.64
N TYR A 283 4.20 14.32 -13.49
CA TYR A 283 4.08 15.73 -13.19
C TYR A 283 3.74 16.56 -14.44
N GLY A 284 3.44 17.82 -14.26
CA GLY A 284 3.15 18.75 -15.34
C GLY A 284 1.67 19.13 -15.41
N PRO A 285 1.33 20.11 -16.25
CA PRO A 285 0.00 20.71 -16.27
C PRO A 285 -1.12 19.73 -16.70
N ALA A 286 -0.80 18.74 -17.53
CA ALA A 286 -1.80 17.79 -18.02
C ALA A 286 -2.26 16.77 -16.96
N VAL A 287 -1.53 16.60 -15.83
CA VAL A 287 -1.92 15.66 -14.77
C VAL A 287 -3.31 16.01 -14.21
N ALA A 288 -3.60 17.30 -14.04
CA ALA A 288 -4.89 17.74 -13.53
C ALA A 288 -6.08 17.38 -14.44
N HIS A 289 -5.85 17.34 -15.77
CA HIS A 289 -6.88 16.99 -16.75
C HIS A 289 -7.13 15.47 -16.84
N ILE A 290 -6.14 14.66 -16.47
CA ILE A 290 -6.25 13.20 -16.48
C ILE A 290 -6.93 12.71 -15.20
N ALA A 291 -6.67 13.35 -14.06
CA ALA A 291 -7.27 13.01 -12.77
C ALA A 291 -8.76 13.41 -12.66
N ALA A 292 -9.18 14.42 -13.40
CA ALA A 292 -10.57 14.88 -13.48
C ALA A 292 -11.27 14.15 -14.63
N GLY A 293 -11.72 12.92 -14.42
CA GLY A 293 -12.77 12.36 -15.26
C GLY A 293 -13.96 13.33 -15.22
N GLU A 294 -14.49 13.74 -16.38
CA GLU A 294 -15.52 14.76 -16.45
C GLU A 294 -16.72 14.44 -15.53
N PRO A 295 -17.21 15.40 -14.73
CA PRO A 295 -18.40 15.23 -13.94
C PRO A 295 -19.63 15.35 -14.83
N GLY A 296 -19.98 14.32 -15.58
CA GLY A 296 -21.09 14.42 -16.53
C GLY A 296 -21.75 13.12 -16.96
N ASP A 297 -21.17 11.96 -16.72
CA ASP A 297 -21.81 10.71 -17.13
C ASP A 297 -21.94 9.73 -15.96
N ALA A 298 -23.09 9.79 -15.30
CA ALA A 298 -23.48 8.95 -14.17
C ALA A 298 -23.81 7.49 -14.58
N GLY A 299 -23.16 6.94 -15.60
CA GLY A 299 -23.52 5.65 -16.16
C GLY A 299 -22.40 4.67 -16.46
N GLN A 300 -21.14 5.11 -16.54
CA GLN A 300 -20.02 4.19 -16.80
C GLN A 300 -18.81 4.65 -16.00
N HIS A 301 -18.63 4.12 -14.79
CA HIS A 301 -17.37 4.19 -14.10
C HIS A 301 -16.35 3.27 -14.80
N GLU A 302 -15.81 3.70 -15.93
CA GLU A 302 -14.45 3.34 -16.23
C GLU A 302 -13.58 3.99 -15.14
N PRO A 303 -12.76 3.21 -14.42
CA PRO A 303 -11.85 3.79 -13.45
C PRO A 303 -10.99 4.81 -14.21
N GLY A 304 -11.10 6.07 -13.84
CA GLY A 304 -10.32 7.16 -14.42
C GLY A 304 -8.87 6.72 -14.49
N VAL A 305 -8.13 7.16 -15.50
CA VAL A 305 -6.74 6.77 -15.77
C VAL A 305 -5.94 6.87 -14.48
N ARG A 306 -5.88 5.78 -13.75
CA ARG A 306 -5.03 5.64 -12.58
C ARG A 306 -3.64 5.43 -13.12
N LEU A 307 -2.84 6.46 -13.05
CA LEU A 307 -1.43 6.39 -13.40
C LEU A 307 -0.75 5.47 -12.41
N HIS A 308 -0.59 4.23 -12.82
CA HIS A 308 0.12 3.24 -12.05
C HIS A 308 1.59 3.65 -11.90
N LEU A 309 2.09 3.70 -10.69
CA LEU A 309 3.51 3.47 -10.44
C LEU A 309 3.74 2.02 -10.83
N CYS A 310 4.21 1.81 -12.06
CA CYS A 310 4.29 0.47 -12.61
C CYS A 310 5.50 -0.27 -12.00
N ASP A 311 5.24 -1.28 -11.18
CA ASP A 311 6.04 -2.49 -11.27
C ASP A 311 5.67 -3.17 -12.58
N LEU A 312 6.47 -2.93 -13.61
CA LEU A 312 6.43 -3.79 -14.79
C LEU A 312 6.91 -5.16 -14.32
N PRO A 313 6.15 -6.24 -14.57
CA PRO A 313 6.57 -7.57 -14.18
C PRO A 313 7.99 -7.81 -14.69
N GLY A 314 8.88 -8.17 -13.79
CA GLY A 314 10.20 -8.61 -14.14
C GLY A 314 10.06 -9.80 -15.08
N GLY A 315 10.58 -9.65 -16.29
CA GLY A 315 10.71 -10.73 -17.26
C GLY A 315 11.76 -11.73 -16.81
#